data_6c4e32acc804f5f033f85cd5feb4d8bb
#
_entry.id   6c4e32acc804f5f033f85cd5feb4d8bb
#
_cell.length_a   1.000
_cell.length_b   1.000
_cell.length_c   1.000
_cell.angle_alpha   90.00
_cell.angle_beta   90.00
_cell.angle_gamma   90.00
#
_symmetry.space_group_name_H-M   'P 1'
#
loop_
_entity.id
_entity.type
_entity.pdbx_description
1 polymer ?
#
loop_
_entity_poly.entity_id
_entity_poly.type
_entity_poly.pdbx_seq_one_letter_code
_entity_poly.pdbx_strand_id
1 'polypeptide(L)'
;PIFYSRNMSLGINLMLELAKKAAKVLGDQFDIEIVEKHHNQKIDAPSGTALMLADALASVRDGETQYMYDRHAQRKKREKSEIGIHSVRGGTIVGEHEVIFAGNNEVITLSHSAQSKELFAVGAVNAAVFMSGKGPGLSGGGRPHSCLFFWPFRAGREGERT
;
A
#
# COMPACT_ATOMS: atom_id res chain seq x y z
N PRO A 1 -4.38 6.41 -24.34
CA PRO A 1 -4.64 5.94 -22.98
C PRO A 1 -3.70 6.60 -21.96
N ILE A 2 -4.17 6.80 -20.74
CA ILE A 2 -3.40 7.39 -19.63
C ILE A 2 -3.33 6.36 -18.50
N PHE A 3 -2.15 6.14 -17.93
CA PHE A 3 -1.96 5.36 -16.71
C PHE A 3 -1.55 6.28 -15.56
N TYR A 4 -2.23 6.15 -14.42
CA TYR A 4 -1.91 6.90 -13.20
C TYR A 4 -1.80 5.96 -12.01
N SER A 5 -0.72 6.09 -11.24
CA SER A 5 -0.57 5.41 -9.95
C SER A 5 0.26 6.28 -8.99
N ARG A 6 -0.11 6.31 -7.71
CA ARG A 6 0.68 6.97 -6.68
C ARG A 6 1.98 6.22 -6.36
N ASN A 7 2.04 4.92 -6.69
CA ASN A 7 3.23 4.09 -6.52
C ASN A 7 3.28 3.00 -7.61
N MET A 8 4.41 2.92 -8.32
CA MET A 8 4.62 1.95 -9.41
C MET A 8 5.14 0.58 -8.94
N SER A 9 5.44 0.41 -7.65
CA SER A 9 5.89 -0.87 -7.11
C SER A 9 4.78 -1.91 -7.15
N LEU A 10 5.06 -3.07 -7.75
CA LEU A 10 4.15 -4.22 -7.71
C LEU A 10 3.94 -4.70 -6.26
N GLY A 11 5.03 -4.73 -5.46
CA GLY A 11 4.97 -5.14 -4.06
C GLY A 11 4.08 -4.24 -3.20
N ILE A 12 4.15 -2.92 -3.38
CA ILE A 12 3.27 -1.98 -2.69
C ILE A 12 1.80 -2.16 -3.11
N ASN A 13 1.53 -2.37 -4.40
CA ASN A 13 0.17 -2.60 -4.86
C ASN A 13 -0.40 -3.92 -4.32
N LEU A 14 0.41 -4.99 -4.26
CA LEU A 14 0.02 -6.24 -3.61
C LEU A 14 -0.23 -6.05 -2.11
N MET A 15 0.68 -5.37 -1.40
CA MET A 15 0.53 -5.06 0.02
C MET A 15 -0.77 -4.30 0.30
N LEU A 16 -1.15 -3.35 -0.56
CA LEU A 16 -2.38 -2.59 -0.44
C LEU A 16 -3.62 -3.50 -0.50
N GLU A 17 -3.67 -4.45 -1.44
CA GLU A 17 -4.80 -5.39 -1.55
C GLU A 17 -4.84 -6.37 -0.38
N LEU A 18 -3.68 -6.87 0.07
CA LEU A 18 -3.58 -7.73 1.26
C LEU A 18 -4.03 -6.98 2.52
N ALA A 19 -3.61 -5.72 2.69
CA ALA A 19 -4.00 -4.89 3.83
C ALA A 19 -5.52 -4.64 3.86
N LYS A 20 -6.14 -4.33 2.73
CA LYS A 20 -7.61 -4.21 2.61
C LYS A 20 -8.32 -5.50 2.99
N LYS A 21 -7.81 -6.64 2.51
CA LYS A 21 -8.38 -7.95 2.84
C LYS A 21 -8.22 -8.25 4.34
N ALA A 22 -7.06 -7.99 4.91
CA ALA A 22 -6.81 -8.16 6.33
C ALA A 22 -7.75 -7.28 7.17
N ALA A 23 -7.88 -5.98 6.84
CA ALA A 23 -8.77 -5.06 7.53
C ALA A 23 -10.23 -5.54 7.54
N LYS A 24 -10.73 -6.06 6.41
CA LYS A 24 -12.09 -6.62 6.33
C LYS A 24 -12.30 -7.85 7.20
N VAL A 25 -11.29 -8.73 7.27
CA VAL A 25 -11.39 -9.99 8.05
C VAL A 25 -11.25 -9.72 9.54
N LEU A 26 -10.32 -8.83 9.92
CA LEU A 26 -9.99 -8.54 11.32
C LEU A 26 -10.98 -7.57 11.95
N GLY A 27 -11.63 -6.71 11.17
CA GLY A 27 -12.64 -5.76 11.62
C GLY A 27 -12.14 -4.83 12.74
N ASP A 28 -13.05 -4.35 13.57
CA ASP A 28 -12.76 -3.42 14.66
C ASP A 28 -12.08 -4.05 15.89
N GLN A 29 -11.80 -5.35 15.85
CA GLN A 29 -11.07 -6.03 16.93
C GLN A 29 -9.58 -5.69 16.89
N PHE A 30 -9.06 -5.22 15.75
CA PHE A 30 -7.67 -4.87 15.55
C PHE A 30 -7.51 -3.37 15.34
N ASP A 31 -6.57 -2.79 16.04
CA ASP A 31 -6.10 -1.44 15.84
C ASP A 31 -5.15 -1.38 14.63
N ILE A 32 -5.21 -0.32 13.83
CA ILE A 32 -4.40 -0.19 12.63
C ILE A 32 -3.39 0.94 12.81
N GLU A 33 -2.11 0.62 12.61
CA GLU A 33 -1.02 1.59 12.62
C GLU A 33 -0.17 1.41 11.35
N ILE A 34 0.29 2.50 10.77
CA ILE A 34 1.17 2.52 9.61
C ILE A 34 2.50 3.15 10.03
N VAL A 35 3.60 2.48 9.73
CA VAL A 35 4.95 3.02 9.94
C VAL A 35 5.65 3.10 8.59
N GLU A 36 6.19 4.27 8.24
CA GLU A 36 6.98 4.44 7.04
C GLU A 36 8.36 5.01 7.36
N LYS A 37 9.37 4.54 6.64
CA LYS A 37 10.76 4.93 6.85
C LYS A 37 11.38 5.33 5.52
N HIS A 38 12.02 6.49 5.48
CA HIS A 38 12.72 7.00 4.30
C HIS A 38 14.02 7.70 4.69
N HIS A 39 14.82 8.01 3.67
CA HIS A 39 16.07 8.76 3.83
C HIS A 39 15.83 10.15 4.46
N ASN A 40 16.89 10.68 5.07
CA ASN A 40 16.86 11.95 5.81
C ASN A 40 16.63 13.20 4.92
N GLN A 41 16.66 13.07 3.60
CA GLN A 41 16.39 14.14 2.64
C GLN A 41 14.92 14.17 2.16
N LYS A 42 14.07 13.25 2.62
CA LYS A 42 12.66 13.25 2.21
C LYS A 42 11.88 14.32 2.98
N ILE A 43 11.28 15.25 2.22
CA ILE A 43 10.60 16.42 2.78
C ILE A 43 9.19 16.09 3.25
N ASP A 44 8.42 15.36 2.42
CA ASP A 44 7.04 15.00 2.75
C ASP A 44 7.00 13.93 3.87
N ALA A 45 6.17 14.18 4.87
CA ALA A 45 5.85 13.27 5.98
C ALA A 45 4.37 13.47 6.38
N PRO A 46 3.54 12.42 6.30
CA PRO A 46 3.84 11.07 5.80
C PRO A 46 4.12 11.02 4.30
N SER A 47 4.73 9.89 3.84
CA SER A 47 4.92 9.63 2.42
C SER A 47 3.58 9.44 1.69
N GLY A 48 3.55 9.76 0.39
CA GLY A 48 2.36 9.53 -0.44
C GLY A 48 1.91 8.05 -0.45
N THR A 49 2.83 7.10 -0.28
CA THR A 49 2.51 5.67 -0.16
C THR A 49 1.84 5.34 1.16
N ALA A 50 2.29 5.93 2.27
CA ALA A 50 1.63 5.73 3.57
C ALA A 50 0.20 6.28 3.56
N LEU A 51 -0.01 7.46 2.97
CA LEU A 51 -1.36 8.02 2.80
C LEU A 51 -2.23 7.15 1.88
N MET A 52 -1.67 6.61 0.79
CA MET A 52 -2.38 5.68 -0.10
C MET A 52 -2.83 4.41 0.64
N LEU A 53 -1.98 3.84 1.50
CA LEU A 53 -2.33 2.70 2.35
C LEU A 53 -3.43 3.07 3.35
N ALA A 54 -3.33 4.23 4.01
CA ALA A 54 -4.34 4.72 4.94
C ALA A 54 -5.70 4.92 4.25
N ASP A 55 -5.73 5.60 3.10
CA ASP A 55 -6.95 5.81 2.29
C ASP A 55 -7.60 4.47 1.90
N ALA A 56 -6.78 3.50 1.48
CA ALA A 56 -7.26 2.16 1.10
C ALA A 56 -7.85 1.40 2.29
N LEU A 57 -7.23 1.48 3.45
CA LEU A 57 -7.72 0.87 4.69
C LEU A 57 -9.02 1.54 5.16
N ALA A 58 -9.06 2.87 5.14
CA ALA A 58 -10.27 3.64 5.46
C ALA A 58 -11.46 3.28 4.54
N SER A 59 -11.19 3.06 3.24
CA SER A 59 -12.24 2.73 2.25
C SER A 59 -12.94 1.39 2.48
N VAL A 60 -12.41 0.52 3.34
CA VAL A 60 -12.94 -0.82 3.61
C VAL A 60 -13.39 -1.02 5.05
N ARG A 61 -13.30 0.03 5.87
CA ARG A 61 -13.80 0.07 7.25
C ARG A 61 -15.19 0.70 7.29
N ASP A 62 -15.96 0.33 8.28
CA ASP A 62 -17.24 0.95 8.57
C ASP A 62 -17.04 2.25 9.39
N GLY A 63 -17.85 3.25 9.10
CA GLY A 63 -17.82 4.53 9.79
C GLY A 63 -16.71 5.49 9.38
N GLU A 64 -16.61 6.60 10.10
CA GLU A 64 -15.60 7.64 9.84
C GLU A 64 -14.23 7.19 10.36
N THR A 65 -13.19 7.39 9.57
CA THR A 65 -11.80 7.10 9.94
C THR A 65 -11.03 8.39 10.17
N GLN A 66 -10.29 8.45 11.28
CA GLN A 66 -9.44 9.58 11.64
C GLN A 66 -7.96 9.20 11.48
N TYR A 67 -7.17 10.02 10.80
CA TYR A 67 -5.72 9.84 10.71
C TYR A 67 -5.02 10.52 11.87
N MET A 68 -4.23 9.76 12.60
CA MET A 68 -3.48 10.22 13.76
C MET A 68 -1.97 10.26 13.45
N TYR A 69 -1.41 11.47 13.37
CA TYR A 69 0.00 11.68 13.05
C TYR A 69 0.88 11.92 14.28
N ASP A 70 0.29 12.43 15.34
CA ASP A 70 1.02 12.80 16.56
C ASP A 70 0.19 12.49 17.81
N ARG A 71 0.60 11.44 18.53
CA ARG A 71 -0.02 11.08 19.81
C ARG A 71 0.51 11.90 20.98
N HIS A 72 1.69 12.52 20.85
CA HIS A 72 2.25 13.36 21.90
C HIS A 72 1.39 14.61 22.13
N ALA A 73 0.81 15.17 21.07
CA ALA A 73 -0.06 16.35 21.16
C ALA A 73 -1.39 16.06 21.90
N GLN A 74 -1.75 14.79 22.11
CA GLN A 74 -3.05 14.41 22.70
C GLN A 74 -2.86 13.37 23.81
N ARG A 75 -3.14 13.78 25.06
CA ARG A 75 -3.11 12.86 26.22
C ARG A 75 -4.45 12.09 26.33
N LYS A 76 -4.75 11.26 25.35
CA LYS A 76 -5.95 10.41 25.34
C LYS A 76 -5.63 8.99 24.96
N LYS A 77 -6.51 8.05 25.34
CA LYS A 77 -6.47 6.68 24.81
C LYS A 77 -6.79 6.70 23.33
N ARG A 78 -6.27 5.70 22.62
CA ARG A 78 -6.58 5.45 21.20
C ARG A 78 -8.09 5.15 21.03
N GLU A 79 -8.67 5.69 19.97
CA GLU A 79 -10.04 5.39 19.57
C GLU A 79 -10.07 4.34 18.44
N LYS A 80 -11.16 3.61 18.34
CA LYS A 80 -11.31 2.58 17.29
C LYS A 80 -11.34 3.15 15.87
N SER A 81 -11.80 4.38 15.70
CA SER A 81 -11.82 5.08 14.42
C SER A 81 -10.44 5.52 13.91
N GLU A 82 -9.41 5.48 14.75
CA GLU A 82 -8.10 5.98 14.37
C GLU A 82 -7.32 5.00 13.49
N ILE A 83 -6.57 5.54 12.53
CA ILE A 83 -5.41 4.92 11.88
C ILE A 83 -4.21 5.79 12.20
N GLY A 84 -3.24 5.25 12.95
CA GLY A 84 -1.99 5.96 13.23
C GLY A 84 -1.06 5.92 12.02
N ILE A 85 -0.33 7.01 11.75
CA ILE A 85 0.62 7.10 10.66
C ILE A 85 1.91 7.73 11.16
N HIS A 86 2.98 6.96 11.15
CA HIS A 86 4.26 7.33 11.75
C HIS A 86 5.37 7.41 10.70
N SER A 87 6.12 8.50 10.70
CA SER A 87 7.17 8.76 9.73
C SER A 87 8.54 8.75 10.39
N VAL A 88 9.42 7.86 9.92
CA VAL A 88 10.83 7.80 10.33
C VAL A 88 11.70 8.35 9.19
N ARG A 89 12.67 9.18 9.54
CA ARG A 89 13.65 9.76 8.60
C ARG A 89 15.05 9.44 9.07
N GLY A 90 15.85 8.75 8.22
CA GLY A 90 17.20 8.36 8.61
C GLY A 90 18.03 7.83 7.46
N GLY A 91 19.33 8.14 7.48
CA GLY A 91 20.31 7.63 6.53
C GLY A 91 19.87 7.72 5.07
N THR A 92 20.06 6.62 4.36
CA THR A 92 19.77 6.47 2.92
C THR A 92 18.62 5.47 2.65
N ILE A 93 17.74 5.25 3.63
CA ILE A 93 16.60 4.32 3.48
C ILE A 93 15.81 4.68 2.23
N VAL A 94 15.68 3.75 1.29
CA VAL A 94 14.99 4.00 0.01
C VAL A 94 13.50 4.18 0.23
N GLY A 95 12.88 3.30 1.03
CA GLY A 95 11.48 3.36 1.43
C GLY A 95 11.02 2.04 2.03
N GLU A 96 10.53 2.09 3.25
CA GLU A 96 9.93 0.96 3.94
C GLU A 96 8.53 1.36 4.41
N HIS A 97 7.60 0.41 4.36
CA HIS A 97 6.23 0.60 4.81
C HIS A 97 5.76 -0.64 5.55
N GLU A 98 5.18 -0.42 6.71
CA GLU A 98 4.59 -1.46 7.53
C GLU A 98 3.13 -1.08 7.84
N VAL A 99 2.21 -2.03 7.68
CA VAL A 99 0.85 -1.94 8.19
C VAL A 99 0.71 -2.94 9.31
N ILE A 100 0.45 -2.45 10.51
CA ILE A 100 0.37 -3.21 11.74
C ILE A 100 -1.10 -3.32 12.12
N PHE A 101 -1.58 -4.54 12.30
CA PHE A 101 -2.88 -4.86 12.86
C PHE A 101 -2.65 -5.42 14.26
N ALA A 102 -2.99 -4.64 15.29
CA ALA A 102 -2.77 -5.00 16.69
C ALA A 102 -4.09 -5.39 17.35
N GLY A 103 -4.26 -6.68 17.64
CA GLY A 103 -5.40 -7.25 18.34
C GLY A 103 -5.08 -7.57 19.80
N ASN A 104 -6.01 -8.26 20.46
CA ASN A 104 -5.79 -8.76 21.80
C ASN A 104 -4.88 -10.00 21.77
N ASN A 105 -3.68 -9.86 22.35
CA ASN A 105 -2.66 -10.93 22.45
C ASN A 105 -2.03 -11.37 21.13
N GLU A 106 -2.28 -10.67 20.00
CA GLU A 106 -1.63 -10.95 18.73
C GLU A 106 -1.43 -9.68 17.90
N VAL A 107 -0.41 -9.69 17.04
CA VAL A 107 -0.12 -8.62 16.09
C VAL A 107 0.19 -9.25 14.74
N ILE A 108 -0.42 -8.71 13.69
CA ILE A 108 -0.12 -9.06 12.31
C ILE A 108 0.53 -7.84 11.65
N THR A 109 1.67 -8.03 11.00
CA THR A 109 2.37 -6.96 10.27
C THR A 109 2.57 -7.35 8.82
N LEU A 110 2.12 -6.49 7.92
CA LEU A 110 2.45 -6.54 6.51
C LEU A 110 3.57 -5.53 6.27
N SER A 111 4.69 -5.97 5.70
CA SER A 111 5.88 -5.15 5.51
C SER A 111 6.37 -5.20 4.07
N HIS A 112 6.85 -4.06 3.57
CA HIS A 112 7.52 -3.91 2.29
C HIS A 112 8.76 -3.03 2.45
N SER A 113 9.89 -3.48 1.93
CA SER A 113 11.15 -2.73 1.91
C SER A 113 11.64 -2.60 0.47
N ALA A 114 11.80 -1.36 0.01
CA ALA A 114 12.42 -1.05 -1.28
C ALA A 114 13.95 -1.01 -1.11
N GLN A 115 14.66 -1.86 -1.85
CA GLN A 115 16.13 -1.92 -1.81
C GLN A 115 16.79 -0.95 -2.80
N SER A 116 16.08 -0.58 -3.88
CA SER A 116 16.54 0.34 -4.92
C SER A 116 15.35 1.10 -5.50
N LYS A 117 15.59 2.31 -6.03
CA LYS A 117 14.58 3.06 -6.80
C LYS A 117 14.26 2.44 -8.16
N GLU A 118 15.08 1.51 -8.63
CA GLU A 118 14.87 0.79 -9.89
C GLU A 118 13.55 0.03 -9.95
N LEU A 119 13.04 -0.42 -8.79
CA LEU A 119 11.74 -1.09 -8.72
C LEU A 119 10.60 -0.24 -9.29
N PHE A 120 10.68 1.10 -9.15
CA PHE A 120 9.67 1.99 -9.69
C PHE A 120 9.80 2.14 -11.22
N ALA A 121 11.04 2.12 -11.74
CA ALA A 121 11.31 2.13 -13.17
C ALA A 121 10.78 0.84 -13.83
N VAL A 122 11.05 -0.32 -13.23
CA VAL A 122 10.50 -1.62 -13.68
C VAL A 122 8.97 -1.57 -13.69
N GLY A 123 8.36 -1.05 -12.64
CA GLY A 123 6.90 -0.88 -12.58
C GLY A 123 6.35 0.04 -13.68
N ALA A 124 7.04 1.14 -13.97
CA ALA A 124 6.65 2.06 -15.04
C ALA A 124 6.75 1.42 -16.43
N VAL A 125 7.81 0.64 -16.69
CA VAL A 125 7.96 -0.12 -17.96
C VAL A 125 6.84 -1.15 -18.09
N ASN A 126 6.54 -1.90 -17.04
CA ASN A 126 5.42 -2.87 -17.04
C ASN A 126 4.09 -2.16 -17.31
N ALA A 127 3.87 -0.98 -16.73
CA ALA A 127 2.68 -0.18 -17.00
C ALA A 127 2.62 0.26 -18.46
N ALA A 128 3.74 0.69 -19.06
CA ALA A 128 3.81 1.07 -20.47
C ALA A 128 3.48 -0.13 -21.39
N VAL A 129 4.02 -1.31 -21.12
CA VAL A 129 3.70 -2.55 -21.86
C VAL A 129 2.22 -2.88 -21.74
N PHE A 130 1.64 -2.80 -20.54
CA PHE A 130 0.21 -3.03 -20.34
C PHE A 130 -0.67 -2.03 -21.12
N MET A 131 -0.22 -0.79 -21.23
CA MET A 131 -0.95 0.27 -21.95
C MET A 131 -0.83 0.16 -23.46
N SER A 132 0.14 -0.61 -23.96
CA SER A 132 0.31 -0.88 -25.39
C SER A 132 -0.93 -1.58 -25.95
N GLY A 133 -1.53 -1.02 -26.98
CA GLY A 133 -2.75 -1.53 -27.60
C GLY A 133 -4.06 -1.18 -26.88
N LYS A 134 -4.02 -0.42 -25.78
CA LYS A 134 -5.23 0.11 -25.14
C LYS A 134 -5.79 1.30 -25.90
N GLY A 135 -7.12 1.36 -26.03
CA GLY A 135 -7.84 2.53 -26.55
C GLY A 135 -7.79 3.74 -25.59
N PRO A 136 -8.37 4.88 -25.99
CA PRO A 136 -8.47 6.05 -25.11
C PRO A 136 -9.14 5.71 -23.79
N GLY A 137 -8.60 6.24 -22.67
CA GLY A 137 -9.15 6.01 -21.33
C GLY A 137 -8.12 6.19 -20.24
N LEU A 138 -8.60 6.22 -18.99
CA LEU A 138 -7.78 6.30 -17.78
C LEU A 138 -7.69 4.92 -17.12
N SER A 139 -6.46 4.42 -16.98
CA SER A 139 -6.11 3.22 -16.20
C SER A 139 -5.27 3.64 -15.00
N GLY A 140 -5.38 2.94 -13.86
CA GLY A 140 -4.56 3.31 -12.71
C GLY A 140 -4.59 2.33 -11.55
N GLY A 141 -3.54 2.36 -10.75
CA GLY A 141 -3.48 1.68 -9.47
C GLY A 141 -4.43 2.32 -8.48
N GLY A 142 -5.30 1.51 -7.87
CA GLY A 142 -6.29 1.96 -6.88
C GLY A 142 -7.74 1.72 -7.28
N ARG A 143 -8.03 1.23 -8.48
CA ARG A 143 -9.34 0.67 -8.81
C ARG A 143 -9.35 -0.84 -8.50
N PRO A 144 -10.47 -1.42 -7.96
CA PRO A 144 -10.51 -2.78 -7.42
C PRO A 144 -10.09 -3.90 -8.37
N HIS A 145 -9.93 -3.63 -9.65
CA HIS A 145 -9.67 -4.67 -10.67
C HIS A 145 -8.46 -4.40 -11.58
N SER A 146 -7.65 -3.36 -11.36
CA SER A 146 -6.60 -2.98 -12.31
C SER A 146 -5.17 -3.31 -11.87
N CYS A 147 -4.89 -3.52 -10.59
CA CYS A 147 -3.52 -3.69 -10.10
C CYS A 147 -2.99 -5.13 -10.19
N LEU A 148 -3.84 -6.14 -10.08
CA LEU A 148 -3.44 -7.55 -10.17
C LEU A 148 -3.22 -8.03 -11.62
N PHE A 149 -3.68 -7.29 -12.63
CA PHE A 149 -3.53 -7.65 -14.04
C PHE A 149 -2.18 -7.24 -14.66
N PHE A 150 -1.27 -6.68 -13.89
CA PHE A 150 0.05 -6.27 -14.39
C PHE A 150 1.06 -7.42 -14.55
N TRP A 151 0.76 -8.58 -14.01
CA TRP A 151 1.60 -9.75 -14.20
C TRP A 151 0.94 -10.70 -15.17
N PRO A 152 1.49 -10.89 -16.40
CA PRO A 152 1.14 -12.06 -17.18
C PRO A 152 1.79 -13.27 -16.49
N PHE A 153 1.13 -13.80 -15.48
CA PHE A 153 1.37 -15.17 -15.10
C PHE A 153 0.88 -16.01 -16.28
N ARG A 154 1.76 -16.25 -17.23
CA ARG A 154 1.60 -17.39 -18.11
C ARG A 154 1.70 -18.62 -17.21
N ALA A 155 0.59 -19.04 -16.65
CA ALA A 155 0.42 -20.44 -16.33
C ALA A 155 0.77 -21.18 -17.62
N GLY A 156 1.88 -21.93 -17.58
CA GLY A 156 2.27 -22.77 -18.70
C GLY A 156 1.05 -23.57 -19.12
N ARG A 157 0.69 -23.50 -20.36
CA ARG A 157 -0.19 -24.50 -20.97
C ARG A 157 0.59 -25.80 -20.87
N GLU A 158 0.25 -26.61 -19.89
CA GLU A 158 0.57 -28.04 -19.94
C GLU A 158 -0.06 -28.56 -21.21
N GLY A 159 0.80 -29.11 -22.07
CA GLY A 159 0.43 -29.55 -23.39
C GLY A 159 -0.64 -30.61 -23.33
N GLU A 160 -1.67 -30.40 -24.11
CA GLU A 160 -2.38 -31.53 -24.75
C GLU A 160 -1.34 -32.38 -25.46
N ARG A 161 -1.08 -33.56 -24.92
CA ARG A 161 -0.56 -34.70 -25.67
C ARG A 161 -1.69 -35.68 -25.82
N THR A 162 -2.09 -35.79 -27.03
CA THR A 162 -2.91 -36.91 -27.65
C THR A 162 -2.56 -38.27 -27.09
#